data_3a70b23a857e6eea693a7f943f2d48ac
#
_entry.id   3a70b23a857e6eea693a7f943f2d48ac
#
_cell.length_a   1.000
_cell.length_b   1.000
_cell.length_c   1.000
_cell.angle_alpha   90.00
_cell.angle_beta   90.00
_cell.angle_gamma   90.00
#
_symmetry.space_group_name_H-M   'P 1'
#
loop_
_entity.id
_entity.type
_entity.pdbx_description
1 polymer ?
#
loop_
_entity_poly.entity_id
_entity_poly.type
_entity_poly.pdbx_seq_one_letter_code
_entity_poly.pdbx_strand_id
1 'polypeptide(L)'
;MKRMLVFGLLLGLLCIPLSVNAFELGVRGYYWLPELDGEVKVDESGITGTTIDFGDDLGMDDEEYPIVEAFVGLGDHHISVSAMQVDYSGSKTLSTNIIFKGETFTTDVASSLKYDMIDAEYQYDLIDLENILAGFSIGVIGKVKWVDGEVEIKSAIETAKETFTAPIPMVGAGVHVGLIADLLEVRVKGTGIGYSGNMLYDVMGDISLTPFPLVDIHGGYRIIHLDVDVDDVELKYDMSGPYVAVTVGF
;
A
#
# COMPACT_ATOMS: atom_id res chain seq x y z
N MET A 1 12.18 -26.38 -3.05
CA MET A 1 11.46 -26.37 -4.35
C MET A 1 10.83 -25.01 -4.66
N LYS A 2 10.24 -24.25 -3.71
CA LYS A 2 9.62 -22.92 -3.98
C LYS A 2 10.60 -21.84 -4.49
N ARG A 3 11.85 -21.84 -4.05
CA ARG A 3 12.88 -20.85 -4.48
C ARG A 3 13.38 -21.03 -5.93
N MET A 4 13.30 -22.23 -6.48
CA MET A 4 13.69 -22.51 -7.89
C MET A 4 12.61 -22.07 -8.90
N LEU A 5 11.33 -22.04 -8.51
CA LEU A 5 10.24 -21.59 -9.39
C LEU A 5 10.27 -20.07 -9.64
N VAL A 6 10.64 -19.28 -8.64
CA VAL A 6 10.76 -17.81 -8.76
C VAL A 6 11.93 -17.44 -9.68
N PHE A 7 13.07 -18.16 -9.60
CA PHE A 7 14.21 -17.94 -10.48
C PHE A 7 13.92 -18.35 -11.94
N GLY A 8 13.12 -19.40 -12.15
CA GLY A 8 12.71 -19.86 -13.49
C GLY A 8 11.76 -18.89 -14.18
N LEU A 9 10.89 -18.19 -13.43
CA LEU A 9 9.98 -17.20 -13.99
C LEU A 9 10.73 -15.92 -14.40
N LEU A 10 11.74 -15.49 -13.63
CA LEU A 10 12.59 -14.34 -13.97
C LEU A 10 13.47 -14.59 -15.21
N LEU A 11 13.94 -15.83 -15.40
CA LEU A 11 14.76 -16.17 -16.58
C LEU A 11 13.90 -16.33 -17.85
N GLY A 12 12.63 -16.68 -17.74
CA GLY A 12 11.71 -16.86 -18.87
C GLY A 12 11.31 -15.53 -19.54
N LEU A 13 11.32 -14.43 -18.80
CA LEU A 13 11.02 -13.08 -19.33
C LEU A 13 12.15 -12.53 -20.21
N LEU A 14 13.38 -13.03 -20.10
CA LEU A 14 14.56 -12.54 -20.85
C LEU A 14 14.67 -13.05 -22.30
N CYS A 15 13.74 -13.88 -22.76
CA CYS A 15 13.81 -14.53 -24.08
C CYS A 15 12.71 -14.10 -25.07
N ILE A 16 11.98 -13.03 -24.82
CA ILE A 16 11.01 -12.50 -25.78
C ILE A 16 11.80 -11.63 -26.78
N PRO A 17 11.75 -11.89 -28.10
CA PRO A 17 12.35 -10.99 -29.08
C PRO A 17 11.51 -9.71 -29.12
N LEU A 18 11.96 -8.68 -28.40
CA LEU A 18 11.33 -7.38 -28.35
C LEU A 18 11.63 -6.64 -29.66
N SER A 19 10.58 -6.39 -30.41
CA SER A 19 10.60 -5.32 -31.41
C SER A 19 10.75 -4.02 -30.63
N VAL A 20 11.88 -3.35 -30.82
CA VAL A 20 12.32 -2.16 -30.08
C VAL A 20 11.36 -0.99 -30.39
N ASN A 21 10.26 -0.89 -29.65
CA ASN A 21 9.48 0.33 -29.49
C ASN A 21 8.98 0.34 -28.04
N ALA A 22 9.51 1.24 -27.22
CA ALA A 22 9.16 1.50 -25.84
C ALA A 22 9.21 0.26 -24.91
N PHE A 23 10.41 -0.18 -24.58
CA PHE A 23 10.66 -1.09 -23.46
C PHE A 23 11.21 -0.29 -22.29
N GLU A 24 10.55 -0.38 -21.17
CA GLU A 24 10.96 0.22 -19.91
C GLU A 24 11.17 -0.89 -18.87
N LEU A 25 12.25 -0.83 -18.12
CA LEU A 25 12.51 -1.71 -16.98
C LEU A 25 13.18 -0.91 -15.87
N GLY A 26 12.67 -1.01 -14.64
CA GLY A 26 13.28 -0.27 -13.55
C GLY A 26 12.91 -0.78 -12.17
N VAL A 27 13.55 -0.15 -11.20
CA VAL A 27 13.30 -0.33 -9.78
C VAL A 27 13.11 1.04 -9.15
N ARG A 28 12.15 1.16 -8.23
CA ARG A 28 11.88 2.37 -7.47
C ARG A 28 11.91 2.07 -5.99
N GLY A 29 12.62 2.88 -5.23
CA GLY A 29 12.61 2.88 -3.78
C GLY A 29 11.88 4.11 -3.27
N TYR A 30 10.91 3.92 -2.37
CA TYR A 30 10.19 4.98 -1.69
C TYR A 30 10.58 5.02 -0.21
N TYR A 31 10.50 6.20 0.37
CA TYR A 31 10.48 6.42 1.80
C TYR A 31 9.22 7.21 2.14
N TRP A 32 8.22 6.54 2.72
CA TRP A 32 6.90 7.06 2.99
C TRP A 32 6.74 7.39 4.47
N LEU A 33 6.18 8.57 4.78
CA LEU A 33 5.98 9.10 6.12
C LEU A 33 4.48 9.30 6.36
N PRO A 34 3.71 8.22 6.55
CA PRO A 34 2.28 8.33 6.80
C PRO A 34 1.98 8.70 8.24
N GLU A 35 0.93 9.50 8.43
CA GLU A 35 0.18 9.60 9.68
C GLU A 35 -0.78 8.40 9.76
N LEU A 36 -0.86 7.79 10.95
CA LEU A 36 -1.78 6.70 11.25
C LEU A 36 -3.02 7.25 11.94
N ASP A 37 -4.19 6.98 11.39
CA ASP A 37 -5.47 7.22 12.04
C ASP A 37 -6.34 5.97 11.88
N GLY A 38 -7.06 5.57 12.92
CA GLY A 38 -7.97 4.45 12.80
C GLY A 38 -8.48 3.88 14.10
N GLU A 39 -9.53 3.10 13.94
CA GLU A 39 -10.21 2.43 15.03
C GLU A 39 -10.55 0.99 14.65
N VAL A 40 -10.53 0.11 15.63
CA VAL A 40 -10.91 -1.29 15.47
C VAL A 40 -11.88 -1.71 16.57
N LYS A 41 -12.86 -2.53 16.18
CA LYS A 41 -13.76 -3.20 17.13
C LYS A 41 -13.91 -4.66 16.70
N VAL A 42 -13.76 -5.58 17.64
CA VAL A 42 -13.89 -7.01 17.39
C VAL A 42 -14.81 -7.61 18.44
N ASP A 43 -15.96 -8.07 17.98
CA ASP A 43 -16.91 -8.83 18.79
C ASP A 43 -16.49 -10.31 18.84
N GLU A 44 -16.83 -11.03 19.89
CA GLU A 44 -16.59 -12.49 19.94
C GLU A 44 -17.58 -13.20 20.87
N SER A 45 -18.15 -14.30 20.39
CA SER A 45 -19.02 -15.21 21.17
C SER A 45 -20.20 -14.51 21.88
N GLY A 46 -20.74 -13.44 21.26
CA GLY A 46 -21.85 -12.64 21.82
C GLY A 46 -21.41 -11.58 22.84
N ILE A 47 -20.12 -11.37 23.01
CA ILE A 47 -19.53 -10.26 23.77
C ILE A 47 -19.21 -9.14 22.78
N THR A 48 -19.83 -7.98 22.98
CA THR A 48 -19.59 -6.80 22.16
C THR A 48 -18.25 -6.18 22.51
N GLY A 49 -17.37 -6.02 21.53
CA GLY A 49 -16.08 -5.35 21.64
C GLY A 49 -16.25 -3.84 21.87
N THR A 50 -15.22 -3.23 22.40
CA THR A 50 -15.10 -1.77 22.47
C THR A 50 -14.51 -1.25 21.17
N THR A 51 -14.95 -0.10 20.67
CA THR A 51 -14.23 0.63 19.64
C THR A 51 -12.93 1.14 20.26
N ILE A 52 -11.80 0.78 19.67
CA ILE A 52 -10.45 1.02 20.16
C ILE A 52 -9.71 1.88 19.14
N ASP A 53 -9.31 3.07 19.55
CA ASP A 53 -8.49 3.99 18.76
C ASP A 53 -7.00 3.58 18.84
N PHE A 54 -6.28 3.58 17.70
CA PHE A 54 -4.88 3.16 17.65
C PHE A 54 -3.94 4.12 18.38
N GLY A 55 -4.16 5.42 18.28
CA GLY A 55 -3.35 6.43 18.97
C GLY A 55 -3.78 6.62 20.42
N ASP A 56 -5.07 6.93 20.62
CA ASP A 56 -5.59 7.35 21.92
C ASP A 56 -5.71 6.20 22.93
N ASP A 57 -6.08 5.00 22.50
CA ASP A 57 -6.27 3.86 23.39
C ASP A 57 -5.08 2.91 23.42
N LEU A 58 -4.36 2.74 22.29
CA LEU A 58 -3.23 1.81 22.19
C LEU A 58 -1.87 2.49 22.26
N GLY A 59 -1.79 3.81 22.04
CA GLY A 59 -0.55 4.58 22.08
C GLY A 59 0.38 4.24 20.91
N MET A 60 -0.19 3.91 19.73
CA MET A 60 0.57 3.76 18.51
C MET A 60 0.88 5.15 17.95
N ASP A 61 2.13 5.38 17.58
CA ASP A 61 2.62 6.62 16.97
C ASP A 61 2.82 6.42 15.46
N ASP A 62 2.98 7.52 14.73
CA ASP A 62 3.33 7.51 13.31
C ASP A 62 4.70 6.86 13.10
N GLU A 63 4.83 6.10 12.02
CA GLU A 63 6.06 5.40 11.65
C GLU A 63 6.38 5.60 10.17
N GLU A 64 7.63 5.42 9.78
CA GLU A 64 8.08 5.58 8.41
C GLU A 64 8.36 4.22 7.74
N TYR A 65 7.97 4.10 6.46
CA TYR A 65 8.08 2.82 5.76
C TYR A 65 8.85 2.90 4.44
N PRO A 66 9.92 2.09 4.30
CA PRO A 66 10.52 1.85 3.00
C PRO A 66 9.61 0.95 2.14
N ILE A 67 9.46 1.32 0.87
CA ILE A 67 8.74 0.55 -0.14
C ILE A 67 9.68 0.30 -1.30
N VAL A 68 9.71 -0.91 -1.82
CA VAL A 68 10.45 -1.27 -3.03
C VAL A 68 9.49 -1.69 -4.12
N GLU A 69 9.65 -1.14 -5.31
CA GLU A 69 8.86 -1.47 -6.50
C GLU A 69 9.79 -1.86 -7.64
N ALA A 70 9.44 -2.91 -8.36
CA ALA A 70 10.02 -3.27 -9.65
C ALA A 70 8.94 -3.16 -10.72
N PHE A 71 9.29 -2.63 -11.89
CA PHE A 71 8.33 -2.42 -12.97
C PHE A 71 8.92 -2.74 -14.34
N VAL A 72 8.02 -3.03 -15.28
CA VAL A 72 8.31 -3.22 -16.70
C VAL A 72 7.19 -2.60 -17.52
N GLY A 73 7.58 -1.82 -18.54
CA GLY A 73 6.71 -1.25 -19.57
C GLY A 73 6.97 -1.88 -20.92
N LEU A 74 5.92 -2.13 -21.71
CA LEU A 74 5.94 -2.67 -23.06
C LEU A 74 4.90 -1.93 -23.91
N GLY A 75 5.29 -0.80 -24.49
CA GLY A 75 4.34 0.10 -25.16
C GLY A 75 3.28 0.57 -24.15
N ASP A 76 2.00 0.42 -24.48
CA ASP A 76 0.88 0.84 -23.63
C ASP A 76 0.67 -0.05 -22.37
N HIS A 77 1.49 -1.06 -22.15
CA HIS A 77 1.34 -2.04 -21.07
C HIS A 77 2.40 -1.85 -19.99
N HIS A 78 1.97 -1.63 -18.75
CA HIS A 78 2.85 -1.47 -17.60
C HIS A 78 2.49 -2.49 -16.51
N ILE A 79 3.49 -3.17 -16.00
CA ILE A 79 3.35 -4.11 -14.88
C ILE A 79 4.28 -3.68 -13.78
N SER A 80 3.80 -3.63 -12.54
CA SER A 80 4.65 -3.39 -11.38
C SER A 80 4.31 -4.32 -10.23
N VAL A 81 5.31 -4.56 -9.39
CA VAL A 81 5.16 -5.27 -8.12
C VAL A 81 5.89 -4.46 -7.06
N SER A 82 5.19 -4.10 -5.99
CA SER A 82 5.78 -3.42 -4.84
C SER A 82 5.59 -4.20 -3.55
N ALA A 83 6.48 -3.98 -2.58
CA ALA A 83 6.44 -4.61 -1.28
C ALA A 83 6.75 -3.59 -0.17
N MET A 84 6.00 -3.69 0.92
CA MET A 84 6.14 -2.88 2.13
C MET A 84 5.89 -3.74 3.36
N GLN A 85 6.62 -3.48 4.44
CA GLN A 85 6.37 -4.06 5.76
C GLN A 85 5.95 -2.94 6.70
N VAL A 86 4.86 -3.18 7.45
CA VAL A 86 4.31 -2.25 8.43
C VAL A 86 4.46 -2.86 9.81
N ASP A 87 4.96 -2.09 10.76
CA ASP A 87 5.15 -2.49 12.16
C ASP A 87 4.85 -1.30 13.07
N TYR A 88 3.62 -1.23 13.58
CA TYR A 88 3.23 -0.29 14.61
C TYR A 88 3.28 -0.97 15.98
N SER A 89 3.75 -0.24 16.97
CA SER A 89 3.73 -0.70 18.37
C SER A 89 3.36 0.45 19.29
N GLY A 90 2.66 0.12 20.37
CA GLY A 90 2.26 1.11 21.36
C GLY A 90 2.22 0.55 22.78
N SER A 91 2.21 1.45 23.74
CA SER A 91 1.98 1.13 25.16
C SER A 91 1.19 2.23 25.82
N LYS A 92 0.11 1.87 26.47
CA LYS A 92 -0.81 2.83 27.11
C LYS A 92 -1.30 2.32 28.46
N THR A 93 -1.42 3.23 29.43
CA THR A 93 -2.22 3.00 30.63
C THR A 93 -3.66 3.36 30.30
N LEU A 94 -4.55 2.37 30.33
CA LEU A 94 -5.95 2.56 29.99
C LEU A 94 -6.67 3.45 30.99
N SER A 95 -7.41 4.42 30.51
CA SER A 95 -8.31 5.25 31.33
C SER A 95 -9.68 4.60 31.55
N THR A 96 -10.09 3.73 30.63
CA THR A 96 -11.32 2.92 30.64
C THR A 96 -10.98 1.50 30.19
N ASN A 97 -11.77 0.53 30.64
CA ASN A 97 -11.61 -0.85 30.19
C ASN A 97 -11.91 -0.96 28.71
N ILE A 98 -11.10 -1.74 27.98
CA ILE A 98 -11.37 -2.12 26.60
C ILE A 98 -11.67 -3.61 26.50
N ILE A 99 -12.55 -3.97 25.57
CA ILE A 99 -12.91 -5.36 25.26
C ILE A 99 -12.47 -5.64 23.82
N PHE A 100 -11.59 -6.59 23.64
CA PHE A 100 -11.11 -7.03 22.33
C PHE A 100 -11.11 -8.54 22.28
N LYS A 101 -11.79 -9.14 21.27
CA LYS A 101 -11.97 -10.59 21.14
C LYS A 101 -12.47 -11.27 22.42
N GLY A 102 -13.47 -10.68 23.07
CA GLY A 102 -14.05 -11.23 24.31
C GLY A 102 -13.20 -11.07 25.57
N GLU A 103 -11.94 -10.67 25.45
CA GLU A 103 -11.04 -10.41 26.57
C GLU A 103 -11.15 -8.96 27.05
N THR A 104 -11.08 -8.75 28.38
CA THR A 104 -11.20 -7.42 28.99
C THR A 104 -9.85 -6.94 29.53
N PHE A 105 -9.38 -5.81 29.03
CA PHE A 105 -8.15 -5.16 29.47
C PHE A 105 -8.48 -3.96 30.36
N THR A 106 -7.86 -3.89 31.52
CA THR A 106 -8.24 -2.92 32.59
C THR A 106 -7.08 -2.08 33.10
N THR A 107 -5.86 -2.33 32.63
CA THR A 107 -4.62 -1.72 33.12
C THR A 107 -3.71 -1.34 31.96
N ASP A 108 -2.41 -1.34 32.18
CA ASP A 108 -1.41 -1.10 31.14
C ASP A 108 -1.50 -2.17 30.05
N VAL A 109 -1.52 -1.73 28.82
CA VAL A 109 -1.49 -2.57 27.62
C VAL A 109 -0.27 -2.25 26.78
N ALA A 110 0.27 -3.28 26.13
CA ALA A 110 1.18 -3.18 25.00
C ALA A 110 0.44 -3.70 23.76
N SER A 111 0.54 -3.00 22.67
CA SER A 111 -0.15 -3.30 21.42
C SER A 111 0.82 -3.37 20.27
N SER A 112 0.51 -4.17 19.26
CA SER A 112 1.24 -4.18 17.99
C SER A 112 0.32 -4.51 16.83
N LEU A 113 0.58 -3.85 15.69
CA LEU A 113 -0.04 -4.13 14.39
C LEU A 113 1.08 -4.32 13.38
N LYS A 114 1.22 -5.53 12.85
CA LYS A 114 2.28 -5.88 11.91
C LYS A 114 1.70 -6.54 10.69
N TYR A 115 2.09 -6.09 9.51
CA TYR A 115 1.71 -6.77 8.29
C TYR A 115 2.70 -6.55 7.14
N ASP A 116 2.78 -7.55 6.27
CA ASP A 116 3.41 -7.46 4.97
C ASP A 116 2.35 -7.07 3.93
N MET A 117 2.67 -6.13 3.06
CA MET A 117 1.82 -5.72 1.94
C MET A 117 2.59 -5.88 0.63
N ILE A 118 1.99 -6.60 -0.31
CA ILE A 118 2.51 -6.78 -1.66
C ILE A 118 1.43 -6.35 -2.64
N ASP A 119 1.74 -5.37 -3.50
CA ASP A 119 0.87 -4.93 -4.59
C ASP A 119 1.40 -5.49 -5.91
N ALA A 120 0.54 -6.15 -6.68
CA ALA A 120 0.78 -6.48 -8.08
C ALA A 120 -0.19 -5.66 -8.94
N GLU A 121 0.34 -4.83 -9.83
CA GLU A 121 -0.42 -3.85 -10.61
C GLU A 121 -0.16 -4.05 -12.09
N TYR A 122 -1.22 -3.95 -12.88
CA TYR A 122 -1.19 -3.87 -14.33
C TYR A 122 -1.95 -2.63 -14.77
N GLN A 123 -1.29 -1.77 -15.57
CA GLN A 123 -1.88 -0.61 -16.20
C GLN A 123 -1.86 -0.80 -17.72
N TYR A 124 -2.95 -0.38 -18.37
CA TYR A 124 -3.05 -0.27 -19.82
C TYR A 124 -3.40 1.17 -20.20
N ASP A 125 -2.54 1.83 -20.96
CA ASP A 125 -2.74 3.19 -21.38
C ASP A 125 -3.71 3.23 -22.56
N LEU A 126 -4.89 3.84 -22.30
CA LEU A 126 -5.96 4.02 -23.30
C LEU A 126 -5.67 5.16 -24.25
N ILE A 127 -4.96 6.16 -23.76
CA ILE A 127 -4.49 7.33 -24.48
C ILE A 127 -3.03 7.50 -24.12
N ASP A 128 -2.18 7.44 -25.14
CA ASP A 128 -0.78 7.74 -25.06
C ASP A 128 -0.43 8.78 -26.13
N LEU A 129 -0.06 9.97 -25.68
CA LEU A 129 0.34 11.12 -26.50
C LEU A 129 1.79 11.56 -26.20
N GLU A 130 2.63 10.67 -25.68
CA GLU A 130 4.00 10.97 -25.29
C GLU A 130 4.81 11.63 -26.42
N ASN A 131 4.55 11.24 -27.65
CA ASN A 131 5.23 11.79 -28.83
C ASN A 131 4.70 13.14 -29.32
N ILE A 132 3.59 13.65 -28.76
CA ILE A 132 2.89 14.83 -29.32
C ILE A 132 2.80 16.00 -28.33
N LEU A 133 2.64 15.74 -27.03
CA LEU A 133 2.34 16.75 -26.00
C LEU A 133 3.20 16.56 -24.75
N ALA A 134 4.53 16.58 -24.88
CA ALA A 134 5.46 16.52 -23.75
C ALA A 134 5.21 15.35 -22.76
N GLY A 135 4.67 14.23 -23.24
CA GLY A 135 4.29 13.09 -22.42
C GLY A 135 2.93 13.26 -21.73
N PHE A 136 1.85 12.73 -22.32
CA PHE A 136 0.55 12.67 -21.68
C PHE A 136 -0.03 11.28 -21.88
N SER A 137 -0.34 10.57 -20.79
CA SER A 137 -1.08 9.33 -20.86
C SER A 137 -2.22 9.24 -19.85
N ILE A 138 -3.24 8.46 -20.20
CA ILE A 138 -4.34 8.06 -19.31
C ILE A 138 -4.53 6.56 -19.46
N GLY A 139 -4.39 5.85 -18.37
CA GLY A 139 -4.51 4.39 -18.31
C GLY A 139 -5.57 3.90 -17.32
N VAL A 140 -6.03 2.67 -17.54
CA VAL A 140 -6.82 1.90 -16.58
C VAL A 140 -5.92 0.95 -15.83
N ILE A 141 -6.23 0.74 -14.55
CA ILE A 141 -5.39 -0.04 -13.64
C ILE A 141 -6.21 -1.19 -13.06
N GLY A 142 -5.63 -2.40 -13.10
CA GLY A 142 -6.02 -3.53 -12.27
C GLY A 142 -4.92 -3.83 -11.27
N LYS A 143 -5.28 -3.96 -9.99
CA LYS A 143 -4.33 -4.21 -8.90
C LYS A 143 -4.83 -5.36 -8.03
N VAL A 144 -3.92 -6.18 -7.54
CA VAL A 144 -4.18 -7.09 -6.42
C VAL A 144 -3.25 -6.67 -5.28
N LYS A 145 -3.85 -6.26 -4.18
CA LYS A 145 -3.17 -5.95 -2.93
C LYS A 145 -3.23 -7.19 -2.03
N TRP A 146 -2.10 -7.80 -1.74
CA TRP A 146 -1.98 -8.90 -0.78
C TRP A 146 -1.51 -8.36 0.55
N VAL A 147 -2.30 -8.59 1.60
CA VAL A 147 -1.97 -8.21 2.96
C VAL A 147 -1.95 -9.45 3.83
N ASP A 148 -0.91 -9.64 4.63
CA ASP A 148 -0.75 -10.75 5.57
C ASP A 148 -0.15 -10.23 6.88
N GLY A 149 -0.88 -10.36 7.99
CA GLY A 149 -0.44 -9.73 9.23
C GLY A 149 -1.16 -10.20 10.48
N GLU A 150 -0.86 -9.47 11.56
CA GLU A 150 -1.39 -9.74 12.90
C GLU A 150 -1.56 -8.46 13.70
N VAL A 151 -2.56 -8.46 14.57
CA VAL A 151 -2.76 -7.49 15.64
C VAL A 151 -2.72 -8.21 16.99
N GLU A 152 -2.01 -7.65 17.95
CA GLU A 152 -1.91 -8.17 19.32
C GLU A 152 -2.13 -7.06 20.33
N ILE A 153 -2.95 -7.33 21.35
CA ILE A 153 -3.10 -6.50 22.56
C ILE A 153 -2.77 -7.38 23.76
N LYS A 154 -1.87 -6.90 24.59
CA LYS A 154 -1.32 -7.66 25.75
C LYS A 154 -1.29 -6.80 27.00
N SER A 155 -1.73 -7.39 28.11
CA SER A 155 -1.55 -6.88 29.47
C SER A 155 -0.71 -7.85 30.29
N ALA A 156 -0.57 -7.58 31.59
CA ALA A 156 0.16 -8.48 32.50
C ALA A 156 -0.51 -9.86 32.67
N ILE A 157 -1.80 -9.96 32.41
CA ILE A 157 -2.64 -11.14 32.72
C ILE A 157 -3.38 -11.69 31.48
N GLU A 158 -3.63 -10.85 30.46
CA GLU A 158 -4.40 -11.22 29.27
C GLU A 158 -3.61 -10.92 28.00
N THR A 159 -3.85 -11.71 26.96
CA THR A 159 -3.32 -11.50 25.60
C THR A 159 -4.38 -11.89 24.59
N ALA A 160 -4.73 -10.96 23.73
CA ALA A 160 -5.59 -11.22 22.59
C ALA A 160 -4.82 -10.97 21.29
N LYS A 161 -4.93 -11.89 20.34
CA LYS A 161 -4.22 -11.85 19.07
C LYS A 161 -5.17 -12.25 17.94
N GLU A 162 -5.12 -11.52 16.84
CA GLU A 162 -5.81 -11.82 15.59
C GLU A 162 -4.83 -11.83 14.43
N THR A 163 -4.99 -12.75 13.50
CA THR A 163 -4.22 -12.81 12.26
C THR A 163 -5.15 -12.68 11.06
N PHE A 164 -4.67 -12.01 10.03
CA PHE A 164 -5.45 -11.78 8.82
C PHE A 164 -4.60 -11.99 7.58
N THR A 165 -5.22 -12.52 6.53
CA THR A 165 -4.62 -12.63 5.21
C THR A 165 -5.69 -12.35 4.17
N ALA A 166 -5.48 -11.36 3.31
CA ALA A 166 -6.45 -10.95 2.32
C ALA A 166 -5.82 -10.60 0.97
N PRO A 167 -6.22 -11.29 -0.11
CA PRO A 167 -6.02 -10.81 -1.47
C PRO A 167 -7.15 -9.85 -1.84
N ILE A 168 -6.86 -8.58 -2.07
CA ILE A 168 -7.86 -7.55 -2.35
C ILE A 168 -7.71 -7.10 -3.80
N PRO A 169 -8.64 -7.48 -4.71
CA PRO A 169 -8.63 -6.99 -6.08
C PRO A 169 -9.15 -5.55 -6.12
N MET A 170 -8.48 -4.68 -6.83
CA MET A 170 -8.82 -3.26 -6.97
C MET A 170 -8.78 -2.86 -8.44
N VAL A 171 -9.56 -1.86 -8.81
CA VAL A 171 -9.54 -1.27 -10.14
C VAL A 171 -9.37 0.24 -10.03
N GLY A 172 -8.82 0.87 -11.06
CA GLY A 172 -8.57 2.29 -11.00
C GLY A 172 -8.10 2.90 -12.31
N ALA A 173 -7.52 4.07 -12.20
CA ALA A 173 -6.97 4.81 -13.32
C ALA A 173 -5.70 5.56 -12.93
N GLY A 174 -4.87 5.84 -13.92
CA GLY A 174 -3.67 6.65 -13.81
C GLY A 174 -3.62 7.72 -14.87
N VAL A 175 -3.04 8.85 -14.53
CA VAL A 175 -2.74 9.96 -15.44
C VAL A 175 -1.28 10.33 -15.27
N HIS A 176 -0.58 10.49 -16.39
CA HIS A 176 0.79 10.98 -16.46
C HIS A 176 0.84 12.22 -17.35
N VAL A 177 1.58 13.23 -16.93
CA VAL A 177 1.76 14.49 -17.67
C VAL A 177 3.22 14.93 -17.60
N GLY A 178 3.92 14.94 -18.72
CA GLY A 178 5.21 15.61 -18.84
C GLY A 178 5.02 17.12 -18.93
N LEU A 179 5.68 17.87 -18.08
CA LEU A 179 5.60 19.34 -18.05
C LEU A 179 6.73 20.01 -18.83
N ILE A 180 7.94 19.45 -18.76
CA ILE A 180 9.15 19.97 -19.43
C ILE A 180 9.86 18.80 -20.07
N ALA A 181 9.37 18.36 -21.23
CA ALA A 181 9.86 17.16 -21.89
C ALA A 181 10.07 16.02 -20.85
N ASP A 182 11.12 15.23 -20.97
CA ASP A 182 11.43 14.13 -20.05
C ASP A 182 12.09 14.60 -18.73
N LEU A 183 12.15 15.93 -18.46
CA LEU A 183 12.83 16.46 -17.28
C LEU A 183 11.91 16.56 -16.05
N LEU A 184 10.66 16.97 -16.24
CA LEU A 184 9.71 17.20 -15.16
C LEU A 184 8.35 16.62 -15.51
N GLU A 185 7.87 15.71 -14.68
CA GLU A 185 6.62 14.99 -14.89
C GLU A 185 5.74 15.01 -13.65
N VAL A 186 4.44 14.88 -13.86
CA VAL A 186 3.42 14.72 -12.81
C VAL A 186 2.67 13.43 -13.05
N ARG A 187 2.51 12.63 -12.02
CA ARG A 187 1.73 11.41 -12.06
C ARG A 187 0.71 11.38 -10.93
N VAL A 188 -0.48 10.90 -11.26
CA VAL A 188 -1.53 10.63 -10.29
C VAL A 188 -2.14 9.29 -10.63
N LYS A 189 -2.24 8.39 -9.67
CA LYS A 189 -2.96 7.14 -9.82
C LYS A 189 -3.82 6.85 -8.60
N GLY A 190 -4.96 6.21 -8.84
CA GLY A 190 -5.86 5.79 -7.79
C GLY A 190 -6.52 4.47 -8.14
N THR A 191 -6.56 3.57 -7.17
CA THR A 191 -7.25 2.28 -7.27
C THR A 191 -8.17 2.10 -6.07
N GLY A 192 -9.25 1.36 -6.25
CA GLY A 192 -10.18 1.10 -5.16
C GLY A 192 -11.08 -0.09 -5.43
N ILE A 193 -11.74 -0.52 -4.38
CA ILE A 193 -12.85 -1.47 -4.39
C ILE A 193 -13.87 -1.04 -3.35
N GLY A 194 -15.16 -1.24 -3.67
CA GLY A 194 -16.24 -1.01 -2.74
C GLY A 194 -17.30 -2.09 -2.91
N TYR A 195 -17.76 -2.67 -1.82
CA TYR A 195 -18.82 -3.67 -1.81
C TYR A 195 -19.57 -3.67 -0.48
N SER A 196 -20.90 -3.58 -0.52
CA SER A 196 -21.81 -3.72 0.65
C SER A 196 -21.50 -2.77 1.82
N GLY A 197 -21.06 -1.54 1.53
CA GLY A 197 -20.70 -0.58 2.57
C GLY A 197 -19.20 -0.57 2.92
N ASN A 198 -18.48 -1.63 2.60
CA ASN A 198 -17.03 -1.71 2.77
C ASN A 198 -16.30 -1.01 1.62
N MET A 199 -15.20 -0.33 1.91
CA MET A 199 -14.42 0.41 0.94
C MET A 199 -12.91 0.34 1.24
N LEU A 200 -12.12 0.13 0.20
CA LEU A 200 -10.67 0.34 0.22
C LEU A 200 -10.29 1.19 -0.98
N TYR A 201 -9.52 2.25 -0.78
CA TYR A 201 -8.85 2.95 -1.86
C TYR A 201 -7.39 3.26 -1.53
N ASP A 202 -6.57 3.36 -2.58
CA ASP A 202 -5.15 3.68 -2.54
C ASP A 202 -4.88 4.68 -3.66
N VAL A 203 -4.59 5.92 -3.27
CA VAL A 203 -4.37 7.05 -4.17
C VAL A 203 -2.99 7.61 -3.93
N MET A 204 -2.24 7.85 -5.01
CA MET A 204 -0.95 8.51 -4.93
C MET A 204 -0.76 9.49 -6.08
N GLY A 205 -0.03 10.57 -5.78
CA GLY A 205 0.38 11.55 -6.76
C GLY A 205 1.79 12.04 -6.48
N ASP A 206 2.57 12.22 -7.52
CA ASP A 206 3.94 12.72 -7.41
C ASP A 206 4.33 13.66 -8.55
N ILE A 207 5.39 14.40 -8.27
CA ILE A 207 6.18 15.14 -9.23
C ILE A 207 7.54 14.46 -9.31
N SER A 208 8.01 14.13 -10.50
CA SER A 208 9.33 13.58 -10.75
C SER A 208 10.22 14.53 -11.51
N LEU A 209 11.50 14.48 -11.17
CA LEU A 209 12.58 15.21 -11.84
C LEU A 209 13.62 14.19 -12.29
N THR A 210 14.03 14.24 -13.59
CA THR A 210 15.07 13.41 -14.20
C THR A 210 16.37 14.19 -14.33
N PRO A 211 17.18 14.33 -13.25
CA PRO A 211 18.41 15.12 -13.29
C PRO A 211 19.52 14.48 -14.10
N PHE A 212 19.47 13.16 -14.25
CA PHE A 212 20.45 12.38 -15.01
C PHE A 212 19.72 11.29 -15.80
N PRO A 213 20.26 10.85 -16.94
CA PRO A 213 19.69 9.70 -17.66
C PRO A 213 19.51 8.50 -16.74
N LEU A 214 18.37 7.83 -16.82
CA LEU A 214 18.02 6.61 -16.07
C LEU A 214 17.74 6.82 -14.57
N VAL A 215 17.74 8.05 -14.06
CA VAL A 215 17.52 8.32 -12.64
C VAL A 215 16.46 9.42 -12.47
N ASP A 216 15.35 9.07 -11.81
CA ASP A 216 14.31 10.02 -11.42
C ASP A 216 14.24 10.16 -9.91
N ILE A 217 14.01 11.39 -9.48
CA ILE A 217 13.75 11.73 -8.08
C ILE A 217 12.30 12.19 -7.97
N HIS A 218 11.55 11.62 -7.04
CA HIS A 218 10.14 11.91 -6.86
C HIS A 218 9.87 12.51 -5.50
N GLY A 219 8.91 13.43 -5.45
CA GLY A 219 8.26 13.88 -4.23
C GLY A 219 6.75 13.79 -4.40
N GLY A 220 6.06 13.16 -3.49
CA GLY A 220 4.64 12.89 -3.65
C GLY A 220 3.89 12.73 -2.34
N TYR A 221 2.62 12.37 -2.47
CA TYR A 221 1.71 12.09 -1.37
C TYR A 221 0.90 10.82 -1.67
N ARG A 222 0.71 9.96 -0.67
CA ARG A 222 -0.09 8.74 -0.79
C ARG A 222 -1.13 8.68 0.31
N ILE A 223 -2.29 8.15 -0.02
CA ILE A 223 -3.41 7.91 0.89
C ILE A 223 -3.86 6.47 0.68
N ILE A 224 -3.91 5.70 1.77
CA ILE A 224 -4.58 4.40 1.84
C ILE A 224 -5.70 4.55 2.86
N HIS A 225 -6.93 4.25 2.46
CA HIS A 225 -8.11 4.27 3.32
C HIS A 225 -8.84 2.94 3.24
N LEU A 226 -9.16 2.38 4.38
CA LEU A 226 -9.92 1.16 4.53
C LEU A 226 -11.06 1.38 5.53
N ASP A 227 -12.26 1.07 5.12
CA ASP A 227 -13.47 1.03 5.98
C ASP A 227 -14.16 -0.32 5.75
N VAL A 228 -14.17 -1.16 6.78
CA VAL A 228 -14.67 -2.53 6.74
C VAL A 228 -15.59 -2.78 7.94
N ASP A 229 -16.76 -3.29 7.63
CA ASP A 229 -17.76 -3.77 8.59
C ASP A 229 -18.25 -5.14 8.09
N VAL A 230 -17.61 -6.20 8.58
CA VAL A 230 -17.88 -7.58 8.15
C VAL A 230 -17.92 -8.51 9.37
N ASP A 231 -19.02 -9.25 9.50
CA ASP A 231 -19.26 -10.20 10.58
C ASP A 231 -19.10 -9.53 11.97
N ASP A 232 -18.08 -9.94 12.72
CA ASP A 232 -17.78 -9.47 14.06
C ASP A 232 -16.63 -8.44 14.10
N VAL A 233 -16.22 -7.88 12.94
CA VAL A 233 -15.10 -6.95 12.82
C VAL A 233 -15.51 -5.64 12.15
N GLU A 234 -15.36 -4.54 12.87
CA GLU A 234 -15.42 -3.18 12.34
C GLU A 234 -14.01 -2.59 12.36
N LEU A 235 -13.50 -2.13 11.22
CA LEU A 235 -12.16 -1.56 11.10
C LEU A 235 -12.21 -0.32 10.19
N LYS A 236 -11.78 0.81 10.73
CA LYS A 236 -11.40 1.98 9.94
C LYS A 236 -9.90 2.20 10.07
N TYR A 237 -9.24 2.40 8.96
CA TYR A 237 -7.79 2.47 8.91
C TYR A 237 -7.35 3.43 7.81
N ASP A 238 -6.67 4.47 8.21
CA ASP A 238 -6.16 5.52 7.33
C ASP A 238 -4.65 5.64 7.51
N MET A 239 -3.94 5.61 6.39
CA MET A 239 -2.54 5.98 6.30
C MET A 239 -2.40 7.05 5.22
N SER A 240 -1.97 8.24 5.58
CA SER A 240 -1.80 9.31 4.61
C SER A 240 -0.56 10.14 4.90
N GLY A 241 0.26 10.41 3.88
CA GLY A 241 1.47 11.17 4.10
C GLY A 241 2.32 11.40 2.87
N PRO A 242 3.31 12.31 2.99
CA PRO A 242 4.28 12.56 1.95
C PRO A 242 5.25 11.41 1.79
N TYR A 243 5.82 11.29 0.60
CA TYR A 243 6.94 10.38 0.32
C TYR A 243 7.99 11.03 -0.56
N VAL A 244 9.18 10.50 -0.49
CA VAL A 244 10.22 10.72 -1.49
C VAL A 244 10.57 9.38 -2.14
N ALA A 245 10.95 9.40 -3.42
CA ALA A 245 11.37 8.18 -4.09
C ALA A 245 12.51 8.43 -5.08
N VAL A 246 13.22 7.36 -5.38
CA VAL A 246 14.23 7.34 -6.43
C VAL A 246 13.93 6.15 -7.34
N THR A 247 13.86 6.43 -8.65
CA THR A 247 13.74 5.42 -9.69
C THR A 247 15.08 5.27 -10.40
N VAL A 248 15.43 4.04 -10.71
CA VAL A 248 16.50 3.70 -11.65
C VAL A 248 15.90 2.78 -12.69
N GLY A 249 15.88 3.24 -13.95
CA GLY A 249 15.24 2.51 -15.04
C GLY A 249 15.90 2.79 -16.39
N PHE A 250 15.53 2.02 -17.41
CA PHE A 250 15.99 2.16 -18.80
C PHE A 250 14.97 1.58 -19.77
#